data_705dcdee5f9c219713f43a139b34e729
#
_entry.id   705dcdee5f9c219713f43a139b34e729
#
_cell.length_a   1.000
_cell.length_b   1.000
_cell.length_c   1.000
_cell.angle_alpha   90.00
_cell.angle_beta   90.00
_cell.angle_gamma   90.00
#
_symmetry.space_group_name_H-M   'P 1'
#
loop_
_entity.id
_entity.type
_entity.pdbx_description
1 polymer ?
#
loop_
_entity_poly.entity_id
_entity_poly.type
_entity_poly.pdbx_seq_one_letter_code
_entity_poly.pdbx_strand_id
1 'polypeptide(L)'
;MNPKEFLRRIGIGILIGAFLGLLIGNVNLGIIIGLVGGLIFARRKAKETGEVVEEKKHKMPSINSWKAYGIVSLILLVLLLYFFRPWFHELVMAFYTNPAMVFMIIMAGLGALLLAKKQKTLGSIALFLAIISLIVLSLSSVLIERQIVSETTYNKIDTLPDSSQVRILPMAVAWRYLTDSLQKSTEKVGELDITNVNGTLVWTAPRVPDGTILYLTQKVKGLLLADATKSDRTTKLATDELKIGEDIGIFDNIYWKIFKTAYFIDVGDVYYVQNNGDVLTIIPIIQYRFEFPVMIPYFAGVFVLNQKGEISKYAPDQIKDLEYFKDNRAYPEELARLYVGAYKYNKGILNAWFLHKDQIEISDVYGQANKQPFLMPTTEGLKWIVATEPYGESYGVFKIFLVDALTGKIDMMELNEDDTLTGPVKIVSYVRKEFPRINWQTATILEPRPYVVQGKLYWMMSITPSDYAGISYTVFVDSTNNNVIAMQTDEEIMNFVKNGVIEISEEDEGEETSVTIKEKTQEKIKEIENQLKELKELLGQQD
;
A
#
# COMPACT_ATOMS: atom_id res chain seq x y z
N MET A 1 15.37 46.97 16.76
CA MET A 1 14.77 46.55 15.48
C MET A 1 13.26 46.72 15.53
N ASN A 2 12.68 47.41 14.54
CA ASN A 2 11.22 47.63 14.46
C ASN A 2 10.48 46.28 14.30
N PRO A 3 9.37 46.06 15.06
CA PRO A 3 8.57 44.83 14.94
C PRO A 3 8.14 44.49 13.51
N LYS A 4 7.84 45.49 12.69
CA LYS A 4 7.52 45.32 11.27
C LYS A 4 8.71 44.77 10.46
N GLU A 5 9.93 45.17 10.80
CA GLU A 5 11.14 44.69 10.13
C GLU A 5 11.53 43.27 10.58
N PHE A 6 11.26 42.95 11.83
CA PHE A 6 11.41 41.58 12.36
C PHE A 6 10.47 40.61 11.65
N LEU A 7 9.17 40.92 11.56
CA LEU A 7 8.18 40.12 10.87
C LEU A 7 8.47 40.01 9.37
N ARG A 8 8.93 41.10 8.71
CA ARG A 8 9.31 41.08 7.30
C ARG A 8 10.46 40.10 7.04
N ARG A 9 11.45 40.02 7.93
CA ARG A 9 12.59 39.11 7.80
C ARG A 9 12.22 37.64 7.99
N ILE A 10 11.33 37.38 8.94
CA ILE A 10 10.75 36.03 9.10
C ILE A 10 9.96 35.65 7.84
N GLY A 11 9.13 36.52 7.31
CA GLY A 11 8.37 36.30 6.08
C GLY A 11 9.28 36.02 4.87
N ILE A 12 10.38 36.79 4.72
CA ILE A 12 11.38 36.55 3.68
C ILE A 12 12.06 35.18 3.89
N GLY A 13 12.39 34.81 5.12
CA GLY A 13 12.95 33.50 5.45
C GLY A 13 12.02 32.36 5.03
N ILE A 14 10.73 32.47 5.35
CA ILE A 14 9.70 31.50 4.96
C ILE A 14 9.59 31.40 3.43
N LEU A 15 9.56 32.51 2.71
CA LEU A 15 9.48 32.53 1.24
C LEU A 15 10.71 31.89 0.60
N ILE A 16 11.90 32.20 1.08
CA ILE A 16 13.15 31.57 0.59
C ILE A 16 13.15 30.09 0.92
N GLY A 17 12.74 29.70 2.11
CA GLY A 17 12.63 28.31 2.51
C GLY A 17 11.62 27.55 1.69
N ALA A 18 10.44 28.11 1.43
CA ALA A 18 9.45 27.50 0.56
C ALA A 18 9.99 27.29 -0.87
N PHE A 19 10.68 28.30 -1.43
CA PHE A 19 11.32 28.19 -2.74
C PHE A 19 12.40 27.09 -2.78
N LEU A 20 13.28 27.03 -1.77
CA LEU A 20 14.27 25.97 -1.65
C LEU A 20 13.60 24.59 -1.46
N GLY A 21 12.51 24.54 -0.70
CA GLY A 21 11.73 23.32 -0.52
C GLY A 21 11.11 22.81 -1.82
N LEU A 22 10.65 23.69 -2.71
CA LEU A 22 10.22 23.34 -4.06
C LEU A 22 11.36 22.72 -4.89
N LEU A 23 12.57 23.26 -4.79
CA LEU A 23 13.72 22.75 -5.53
C LEU A 23 14.19 21.36 -5.07
N ILE A 24 13.99 21.03 -3.79
CA ILE A 24 14.36 19.72 -3.21
C ILE A 24 13.16 18.75 -3.11
N GLY A 25 12.02 19.09 -3.69
CA GLY A 25 10.82 18.26 -3.69
C GLY A 25 10.08 18.16 -2.33
N ASN A 26 10.46 18.98 -1.33
CA ASN A 26 9.83 18.97 -0.01
C ASN A 26 9.60 20.40 0.52
N VAL A 27 8.49 21.00 0.11
CA VAL A 27 8.11 22.37 0.45
C VAL A 27 7.96 22.59 1.96
N ASN A 28 7.42 21.58 2.66
CA ASN A 28 7.19 21.66 4.10
C ASN A 28 8.50 21.77 4.89
N LEU A 29 9.48 20.93 4.53
CA LEU A 29 10.82 21.00 5.12
C LEU A 29 11.47 22.37 4.82
N GLY A 30 11.33 22.86 3.62
CA GLY A 30 11.82 24.16 3.20
C GLY A 30 11.22 25.30 4.02
N ILE A 31 9.91 25.31 4.24
CA ILE A 31 9.22 26.33 5.06
C ILE A 31 9.73 26.31 6.50
N ILE A 32 9.89 25.13 7.10
CA ILE A 32 10.41 24.98 8.47
C ILE A 32 11.84 25.52 8.57
N ILE A 33 12.72 25.14 7.65
CA ILE A 33 14.11 25.63 7.58
C ILE A 33 14.13 27.13 7.39
N GLY A 34 13.29 27.67 6.51
CA GLY A 34 13.17 29.08 6.23
C GLY A 34 12.67 29.91 7.43
N LEU A 35 11.73 29.36 8.19
CA LEU A 35 11.23 29.99 9.43
C LEU A 35 12.32 30.04 10.51
N VAL A 36 13.01 28.92 10.72
CA VAL A 36 14.13 28.84 11.69
C VAL A 36 15.29 29.76 11.25
N GLY A 37 15.68 29.70 9.97
CA GLY A 37 16.70 30.58 9.40
C GLY A 37 16.35 32.05 9.50
N GLY A 38 15.10 32.40 9.18
CA GLY A 38 14.58 33.77 9.31
C GLY A 38 14.61 34.31 10.76
N LEU A 39 14.28 33.46 11.73
CA LEU A 39 14.36 33.76 13.16
C LEU A 39 15.81 33.97 13.63
N ILE A 40 16.73 33.08 13.22
CA ILE A 40 18.15 33.21 13.57
C ILE A 40 18.75 34.48 12.97
N PHE A 41 18.46 34.73 11.68
CA PHE A 41 18.94 35.91 10.97
C PHE A 41 18.39 37.22 11.56
N ALA A 42 17.10 37.26 11.91
CA ALA A 42 16.50 38.38 12.58
C ALA A 42 17.14 38.66 13.95
N ARG A 43 17.44 37.60 14.74
CA ARG A 43 18.14 37.72 16.05
C ARG A 43 19.60 38.16 15.89
N ARG A 44 20.36 37.62 14.91
CA ARG A 44 21.78 37.94 14.72
C ARG A 44 21.97 39.42 14.35
N LYS A 45 21.15 39.91 13.44
CA LYS A 45 21.23 41.31 13.02
C LYS A 45 20.72 42.31 14.08
N ALA A 46 19.80 41.90 14.96
CA ALA A 46 19.42 42.67 16.13
C ALA A 46 20.60 42.86 17.13
N LYS A 47 21.58 41.93 17.09
CA LYS A 47 22.79 41.96 17.92
C LYS A 47 23.95 42.72 17.26
N GLU A 48 24.00 42.76 15.93
CA GLU A 48 25.07 43.42 15.13
C GLU A 48 24.81 44.90 14.91
N THR A 49 23.56 45.35 14.89
CA THR A 49 23.23 46.80 14.92
C THR A 49 23.32 47.32 16.35
N GLY A 50 24.54 47.36 16.86
CA GLY A 50 24.88 48.11 18.07
C GLY A 50 24.74 49.62 17.84
N GLU A 51 23.60 50.08 17.36
CA GLU A 51 23.19 51.46 17.53
C GLU A 51 22.95 51.68 19.01
N VAL A 52 23.77 52.54 19.60
CA VAL A 52 23.45 53.23 20.85
C VAL A 52 22.09 53.89 20.64
N VAL A 53 21.05 53.15 20.94
CA VAL A 53 19.70 53.68 20.94
C VAL A 53 19.63 54.58 22.15
N GLU A 54 19.62 55.90 21.90
CA GLU A 54 19.04 56.82 22.86
C GLU A 54 17.80 56.16 23.44
N GLU A 55 17.79 56.00 24.76
CA GLU A 55 16.71 55.42 25.53
C GLU A 55 15.43 56.26 25.36
N LYS A 56 14.80 56.20 24.21
CA LYS A 56 13.35 56.29 24.19
C LYS A 56 12.88 55.05 24.92
N LYS A 57 12.55 55.24 26.21
CA LYS A 57 11.80 54.27 27.02
C LYS A 57 10.59 53.81 26.22
N HIS A 58 10.78 52.84 25.30
CA HIS A 58 9.68 52.05 24.80
C HIS A 58 9.14 51.32 26.02
N LYS A 59 8.01 51.83 26.54
CA LYS A 59 7.23 51.09 27.54
C LYS A 59 7.14 49.67 27.02
N MET A 60 7.79 48.74 27.73
CA MET A 60 7.56 47.29 27.46
C MET A 60 6.05 47.10 27.37
N PRO A 61 5.54 46.42 26.34
CA PRO A 61 4.12 46.17 26.26
C PRO A 61 3.69 45.58 27.60
N SER A 62 2.60 46.10 28.15
CA SER A 62 2.12 45.67 29.46
C SER A 62 1.91 44.13 29.45
N ILE A 63 2.01 43.48 30.59
CA ILE A 63 1.76 42.02 30.72
C ILE A 63 0.47 41.60 30.00
N ASN A 64 -0.53 42.47 29.95
CA ASN A 64 -1.77 42.27 29.21
C ASN A 64 -1.58 42.24 27.67
N SER A 65 -0.65 43.04 27.13
CA SER A 65 -0.36 43.01 25.68
C SER A 65 0.39 41.72 25.26
N TRP A 66 1.29 41.19 26.08
CA TRP A 66 1.92 39.90 25.84
C TRP A 66 0.91 38.73 25.85
N LYS A 67 -0.06 38.79 26.79
CA LYS A 67 -1.16 37.83 26.82
C LYS A 67 -2.04 37.94 25.56
N ALA A 68 -2.36 39.18 25.13
CA ALA A 68 -3.12 39.40 23.90
C ALA A 68 -2.40 38.85 22.64
N TYR A 69 -1.08 39.12 22.51
CA TYR A 69 -0.29 38.54 21.40
C TYR A 69 -0.24 37.01 21.47
N GLY A 70 -0.12 36.44 22.66
CA GLY A 70 -0.18 34.97 22.85
C GLY A 70 -1.52 34.39 22.41
N ILE A 71 -2.63 35.01 22.76
CA ILE A 71 -3.98 34.58 22.37
C ILE A 71 -4.16 34.69 20.85
N VAL A 72 -3.77 35.81 20.23
CA VAL A 72 -3.85 36.01 18.78
C VAL A 72 -2.99 34.97 18.04
N SER A 73 -1.76 34.71 18.51
CA SER A 73 -0.89 33.70 17.93
C SER A 73 -1.48 32.31 18.05
N LEU A 74 -2.11 31.98 19.18
CA LEU A 74 -2.80 30.72 19.39
C LEU A 74 -4.00 30.54 18.43
N ILE A 75 -4.82 31.62 18.28
CA ILE A 75 -5.95 31.60 17.35
C ILE A 75 -5.45 31.40 15.92
N LEU A 76 -4.40 32.12 15.51
CA LEU A 76 -3.81 31.93 14.17
C LEU A 76 -3.25 30.53 13.97
N LEU A 77 -2.61 29.94 14.97
CA LEU A 77 -2.13 28.57 14.92
C LEU A 77 -3.29 27.58 14.77
N VAL A 78 -4.35 27.75 15.56
CA VAL A 78 -5.54 26.88 15.47
C VAL A 78 -6.21 27.00 14.09
N LEU A 79 -6.32 28.21 13.54
CA LEU A 79 -6.85 28.41 12.19
C LEU A 79 -5.95 27.76 11.15
N LEU A 80 -4.63 27.90 11.26
CA LEU A 80 -3.68 27.28 10.35
C LEU A 80 -3.78 25.74 10.40
N LEU A 81 -3.81 25.16 11.59
CA LEU A 81 -4.01 23.72 11.76
C LEU A 81 -5.38 23.25 11.23
N TYR A 82 -6.41 24.08 11.34
CA TYR A 82 -7.74 23.76 10.82
C TYR A 82 -7.78 23.74 9.29
N PHE A 83 -7.22 24.77 8.62
CA PHE A 83 -7.25 24.88 7.16
C PHE A 83 -6.29 23.92 6.46
N PHE A 84 -5.13 23.68 7.05
CA PHE A 84 -4.09 22.82 6.49
C PHE A 84 -4.00 21.48 7.21
N ARG A 85 -5.12 20.98 7.76
CA ARG A 85 -5.17 19.73 8.54
C ARG A 85 -4.57 18.50 7.84
N PRO A 86 -4.73 18.26 6.51
CA PRO A 86 -4.09 17.13 5.87
C PRO A 86 -2.55 17.22 5.91
N TRP A 87 -1.99 18.41 5.81
CA TRP A 87 -0.54 18.63 5.82
C TRP A 87 0.09 18.38 7.20
N PHE A 88 -0.67 18.59 8.27
CA PHE A 88 -0.22 18.34 9.64
C PHE A 88 -0.64 16.98 10.17
N HIS A 89 -1.44 16.24 9.40
CA HIS A 89 -2.00 14.97 9.83
C HIS A 89 -0.92 13.97 10.20
N GLU A 90 0.02 13.68 9.29
CA GLU A 90 1.14 12.76 9.53
C GLU A 90 1.96 13.12 10.79
N LEU A 91 2.23 14.42 10.97
CA LEU A 91 2.95 14.88 12.16
C LEU A 91 2.17 14.60 13.44
N VAL A 92 0.87 14.89 13.44
CA VAL A 92 0.01 14.67 14.62
C VAL A 92 -0.17 13.17 14.87
N MET A 93 -0.34 12.38 13.82
CA MET A 93 -0.43 10.92 13.92
C MET A 93 0.88 10.30 14.42
N ALA A 94 2.04 10.82 14.00
CA ALA A 94 3.33 10.37 14.53
C ALA A 94 3.43 10.52 16.06
N PHE A 95 2.87 11.59 16.62
CA PHE A 95 2.77 11.76 18.08
C PHE A 95 1.68 10.87 18.70
N TYR A 96 0.53 10.76 18.05
CA TYR A 96 -0.60 9.99 18.55
C TYR A 96 -0.29 8.48 18.60
N THR A 97 0.32 7.96 17.56
CA THR A 97 0.63 6.53 17.43
C THR A 97 1.89 6.10 18.20
N ASN A 98 2.69 7.06 18.69
CA ASN A 98 3.91 6.80 19.44
C ASN A 98 3.89 7.44 20.84
N PRO A 99 3.12 6.90 21.79
CA PRO A 99 3.03 7.46 23.15
C PRO A 99 4.39 7.50 23.85
N ALA A 100 5.30 6.56 23.56
CA ALA A 100 6.67 6.56 24.08
C ALA A 100 7.45 7.81 23.63
N MET A 101 7.24 8.28 22.40
CA MET A 101 7.87 9.51 21.88
C MET A 101 7.39 10.75 22.66
N VAL A 102 6.08 10.86 22.88
CA VAL A 102 5.50 11.96 23.66
C VAL A 102 6.03 11.96 25.08
N PHE A 103 6.03 10.81 25.74
CA PHE A 103 6.54 10.65 27.08
C PHE A 103 8.05 10.97 27.15
N MET A 104 8.85 10.52 26.19
CA MET A 104 10.28 10.85 26.07
C MET A 104 10.51 12.36 26.04
N ILE A 105 9.78 13.09 25.17
CA ILE A 105 9.92 14.54 25.03
C ILE A 105 9.57 15.26 26.34
N ILE A 106 8.47 14.86 26.98
CA ILE A 106 8.03 15.43 28.26
C ILE A 106 9.09 15.19 29.35
N MET A 107 9.57 13.94 29.49
CA MET A 107 10.56 13.61 30.50
C MET A 107 11.91 14.26 30.26
N ALA A 108 12.37 14.36 29.01
CA ALA A 108 13.59 15.08 28.67
C ALA A 108 13.49 16.57 29.00
N GLY A 109 12.38 17.22 28.63
CA GLY A 109 12.12 18.64 28.95
C GLY A 109 12.03 18.89 30.46
N LEU A 110 11.32 18.03 31.19
CA LEU A 110 11.20 18.08 32.66
C LEU A 110 12.56 17.88 33.32
N GLY A 111 13.34 16.89 32.86
CA GLY A 111 14.68 16.60 33.36
C GLY A 111 15.62 17.78 33.19
N ALA A 112 15.64 18.41 32.01
CA ALA A 112 16.43 19.61 31.74
C ALA A 112 16.02 20.77 32.66
N LEU A 113 14.72 21.00 32.85
CA LEU A 113 14.18 22.06 33.70
C LEU A 113 14.52 21.83 35.18
N LEU A 114 14.41 20.60 35.68
CA LEU A 114 14.75 20.27 37.06
C LEU A 114 16.25 20.40 37.32
N LEU A 115 17.10 20.01 36.38
CA LEU A 115 18.56 20.23 36.47
C LEU A 115 18.90 21.71 36.49
N ALA A 116 18.26 22.54 35.66
CA ALA A 116 18.43 24.01 35.67
C ALA A 116 18.03 24.62 37.01
N LYS A 117 17.02 24.04 37.70
CA LYS A 117 16.60 24.41 39.07
C LYS A 117 17.46 23.74 40.16
N LYS A 118 18.60 23.13 39.80
CA LYS A 118 19.53 22.44 40.73
C LYS A 118 18.94 21.24 41.48
N GLN A 119 17.80 20.74 41.06
CA GLN A 119 17.19 19.49 41.60
C GLN A 119 17.78 18.27 40.87
N LYS A 120 19.06 17.98 41.18
CA LYS A 120 19.85 16.98 40.43
C LYS A 120 19.23 15.59 40.42
N THR A 121 18.78 15.08 41.58
CA THR A 121 18.23 13.70 41.70
C THR A 121 16.96 13.54 40.82
N LEU A 122 15.99 14.43 40.98
CA LEU A 122 14.75 14.37 40.21
C LEU A 122 14.99 14.60 38.71
N GLY A 123 15.91 15.51 38.36
CA GLY A 123 16.29 15.74 36.97
C GLY A 123 16.96 14.52 36.34
N SER A 124 17.83 13.81 37.07
CA SER A 124 18.45 12.59 36.59
C SER A 124 17.45 11.44 36.42
N ILE A 125 16.48 11.29 37.34
CA ILE A 125 15.39 10.31 37.19
C ILE A 125 14.55 10.58 35.95
N ALA A 126 14.18 11.85 35.72
CA ALA A 126 13.40 12.21 34.53
C ALA A 126 14.17 11.92 33.24
N LEU A 127 15.47 12.24 33.17
CA LEU A 127 16.30 11.90 32.02
C LEU A 127 16.46 10.40 31.83
N PHE A 128 16.59 9.64 32.91
CA PHE A 128 16.64 8.16 32.83
C PHE A 128 15.34 7.58 32.27
N LEU A 129 14.18 8.10 32.68
CA LEU A 129 12.88 7.71 32.10
C LEU A 129 12.77 8.10 30.63
N ALA A 130 13.33 9.24 30.21
CA ALA A 130 13.41 9.62 28.79
C ALA A 130 14.26 8.61 27.98
N ILE A 131 15.37 8.13 28.54
CA ILE A 131 16.22 7.10 27.89
C ILE A 131 15.46 5.77 27.77
N ILE A 132 14.76 5.35 28.80
CA ILE A 132 13.90 4.14 28.73
C ILE A 132 12.86 4.29 27.62
N SER A 133 12.21 5.46 27.54
CA SER A 133 11.22 5.72 26.49
C SER A 133 11.81 5.73 25.07
N LEU A 134 13.06 6.20 24.93
CA LEU A 134 13.79 6.10 23.66
C LEU A 134 14.04 4.65 23.26
N ILE A 135 14.37 3.77 24.21
CA ILE A 135 14.53 2.32 23.96
C ILE A 135 13.18 1.72 23.53
N VAL A 136 12.09 2.02 24.23
CA VAL A 136 10.74 1.57 23.86
C VAL A 136 10.36 2.06 22.46
N LEU A 137 10.65 3.32 22.14
CA LEU A 137 10.39 3.88 20.83
C LEU A 137 11.19 3.14 19.73
N SER A 138 12.46 2.84 19.98
CA SER A 138 13.31 2.08 19.05
C SER A 138 12.82 0.65 18.81
N LEU A 139 12.12 0.07 19.78
CA LEU A 139 11.56 -1.28 19.72
C LEU A 139 10.06 -1.29 19.36
N SER A 140 9.46 -0.13 19.09
CA SER A 140 8.00 -0.01 18.93
C SER A 140 7.44 -0.94 17.85
N SER A 141 8.08 -1.05 16.68
CA SER A 141 7.64 -1.95 15.61
C SER A 141 7.65 -3.42 16.05
N VAL A 142 8.71 -3.85 16.74
CA VAL A 142 8.83 -5.20 17.27
C VAL A 142 7.71 -5.51 18.28
N LEU A 143 7.43 -4.55 19.17
CA LEU A 143 6.38 -4.68 20.18
C LEU A 143 4.99 -4.71 19.54
N ILE A 144 4.74 -3.85 18.55
CA ILE A 144 3.48 -3.83 17.79
C ILE A 144 3.26 -5.18 17.09
N GLU A 145 4.22 -5.65 16.32
CA GLU A 145 4.09 -6.91 15.58
C GLU A 145 3.98 -8.11 16.53
N ARG A 146 4.71 -8.10 17.65
CA ARG A 146 4.57 -9.16 18.67
C ARG A 146 3.19 -9.16 19.31
N GLN A 147 2.61 -8.00 19.57
CA GLN A 147 1.26 -7.89 20.12
C GLN A 147 0.22 -8.37 19.09
N ILE A 148 0.33 -7.91 17.83
CA ILE A 148 -0.53 -8.34 16.74
C ILE A 148 -0.57 -9.87 16.65
N VAL A 149 0.59 -10.54 16.58
CA VAL A 149 0.62 -12.00 16.43
C VAL A 149 0.07 -12.74 17.65
N SER A 150 0.18 -12.16 18.85
CA SER A 150 -0.36 -12.80 20.06
C SER A 150 -1.88 -12.77 20.14
N GLU A 151 -2.53 -11.85 19.43
CA GLU A 151 -3.98 -11.67 19.43
C GLU A 151 -4.64 -12.17 18.15
N THR A 152 -3.86 -12.36 17.06
CA THR A 152 -4.36 -12.80 15.77
C THR A 152 -4.51 -14.31 15.71
N THR A 153 -5.66 -14.77 15.25
CA THR A 153 -5.89 -16.17 14.94
C THR A 153 -5.52 -16.44 13.49
N TYR A 154 -4.57 -17.34 13.27
CA TYR A 154 -4.19 -17.84 11.96
C TYR A 154 -4.81 -19.23 11.80
N ASN A 155 -5.86 -19.34 10.98
CA ASN A 155 -6.54 -20.62 10.78
C ASN A 155 -5.73 -21.46 9.81
N LYS A 156 -5.40 -22.69 10.19
CA LYS A 156 -4.72 -23.61 9.27
C LYS A 156 -5.70 -24.16 8.26
N ILE A 157 -5.28 -24.18 6.99
CA ILE A 157 -5.99 -24.79 5.87
C ILE A 157 -5.05 -25.74 5.15
N ASP A 158 -5.60 -26.81 4.59
CA ASP A 158 -4.83 -27.84 3.88
C ASP A 158 -4.74 -27.57 2.38
N THR A 159 -5.68 -26.80 1.83
CA THR A 159 -5.76 -26.48 0.40
C THR A 159 -6.08 -25.02 0.19
N LEU A 160 -5.55 -24.46 -0.90
CA LEU A 160 -5.89 -23.10 -1.33
C LEU A 160 -7.19 -23.12 -2.13
N PRO A 161 -8.09 -22.13 -1.97
CA PRO A 161 -9.26 -21.99 -2.81
C PRO A 161 -8.86 -21.63 -4.24
N ASP A 162 -9.53 -22.22 -5.22
CA ASP A 162 -9.27 -21.94 -6.64
C ASP A 162 -9.57 -20.48 -6.99
N SER A 163 -8.81 -19.94 -7.93
CA SER A 163 -9.04 -18.63 -8.50
C SER A 163 -10.33 -18.61 -9.33
N SER A 164 -11.23 -17.68 -9.05
CA SER A 164 -12.53 -17.57 -9.75
C SER A 164 -12.50 -16.68 -10.99
N GLN A 165 -11.56 -15.74 -11.03
CA GLN A 165 -11.34 -14.82 -12.14
C GLN A 165 -9.84 -14.57 -12.32
N VAL A 166 -9.46 -14.15 -13.51
CA VAL A 166 -8.09 -13.82 -13.83
C VAL A 166 -7.94 -12.33 -14.15
N ARG A 167 -6.94 -11.69 -13.56
CA ARG A 167 -6.51 -10.35 -13.91
C ARG A 167 -5.41 -10.47 -14.97
N ILE A 168 -5.78 -10.30 -16.24
CA ILE A 168 -4.85 -10.40 -17.38
C ILE A 168 -4.03 -9.12 -17.49
N LEU A 169 -4.69 -7.96 -17.44
CA LEU A 169 -4.07 -6.66 -17.66
C LEU A 169 -3.23 -6.21 -16.46
N PRO A 170 -1.88 -6.08 -16.58
CA PRO A 170 -1.04 -5.55 -15.51
C PRO A 170 -1.28 -4.06 -15.26
N MET A 171 -1.01 -3.59 -14.04
CA MET A 171 -1.19 -2.18 -13.63
C MET A 171 -0.46 -1.20 -14.55
N ALA A 172 0.79 -1.48 -14.92
CA ALA A 172 1.60 -0.60 -15.76
C ALA A 172 1.00 -0.44 -17.18
N VAL A 173 0.48 -1.53 -17.75
CA VAL A 173 -0.17 -1.52 -19.07
C VAL A 173 -1.52 -0.82 -18.97
N ALA A 174 -2.31 -1.10 -17.93
CA ALA A 174 -3.58 -0.41 -17.67
C ALA A 174 -3.38 1.10 -17.55
N TRP A 175 -2.39 1.52 -16.77
CA TRP A 175 -2.05 2.94 -16.62
C TRP A 175 -1.69 3.59 -17.95
N ARG A 176 -0.92 2.88 -18.80
CA ARG A 176 -0.59 3.35 -20.16
C ARG A 176 -1.83 3.51 -21.02
N TYR A 177 -2.73 2.51 -21.02
CA TYR A 177 -3.97 2.58 -21.80
C TYR A 177 -4.88 3.72 -21.36
N LEU A 178 -5.04 3.91 -20.04
CA LEU A 178 -5.85 5.00 -19.50
C LEU A 178 -5.23 6.37 -19.80
N THR A 179 -3.91 6.50 -19.72
CA THR A 179 -3.19 7.74 -20.05
C THR A 179 -3.34 8.08 -21.53
N ASP A 180 -3.17 7.10 -22.42
CA ASP A 180 -3.33 7.28 -23.86
C ASP A 180 -4.78 7.62 -24.26
N SER A 181 -5.78 7.28 -23.43
CA SER A 181 -7.19 7.61 -23.66
C SER A 181 -7.54 9.06 -23.34
N LEU A 182 -6.68 9.77 -22.59
CA LEU A 182 -6.90 11.18 -22.27
C LEU A 182 -6.70 12.06 -23.50
N GLN A 183 -7.75 12.79 -23.88
CA GLN A 183 -7.72 13.70 -25.03
C GLN A 183 -7.39 15.14 -24.65
N LYS A 184 -7.36 15.47 -23.37
CA LYS A 184 -7.19 16.83 -22.87
C LYS A 184 -5.92 16.97 -22.06
N SER A 185 -5.06 17.91 -22.41
CA SER A 185 -3.83 18.24 -21.69
C SER A 185 -4.04 18.88 -20.30
N THR A 186 -5.29 19.19 -19.93
CA THR A 186 -5.64 19.78 -18.63
C THR A 186 -6.05 18.75 -17.58
N GLU A 187 -5.99 17.48 -17.93
CA GLU A 187 -6.38 16.36 -17.08
C GLU A 187 -5.29 15.30 -17.10
N LYS A 188 -5.10 14.63 -15.98
CA LYS A 188 -4.21 13.46 -15.82
C LYS A 188 -4.97 12.29 -15.20
N VAL A 189 -4.43 11.08 -15.36
CA VAL A 189 -4.88 9.89 -14.65
C VAL A 189 -4.46 10.05 -13.18
N GLY A 190 -5.40 9.90 -12.27
CA GLY A 190 -5.11 9.84 -10.84
C GLY A 190 -4.59 8.46 -10.42
N GLU A 191 -4.68 8.13 -9.14
CA GLU A 191 -4.24 6.85 -8.63
C GLU A 191 -5.08 5.71 -9.23
N LEU A 192 -4.38 4.66 -9.68
CA LEU A 192 -4.99 3.51 -10.33
C LEU A 192 -5.25 2.42 -9.32
N ASP A 193 -6.49 1.96 -9.27
CA ASP A 193 -6.87 0.89 -8.37
C ASP A 193 -7.75 -0.16 -9.06
N ILE A 194 -7.84 -1.35 -8.47
CA ILE A 194 -8.64 -2.44 -9.01
C ILE A 194 -9.91 -2.64 -8.19
N THR A 195 -11.05 -2.72 -8.88
CA THR A 195 -12.37 -2.92 -8.28
C THR A 195 -13.17 -3.94 -9.08
N ASN A 196 -14.24 -4.45 -8.48
CA ASN A 196 -15.21 -5.25 -9.19
C ASN A 196 -16.40 -4.37 -9.61
N VAL A 197 -16.73 -4.40 -10.89
CA VAL A 197 -17.89 -3.72 -11.47
C VAL A 197 -18.76 -4.78 -12.15
N ASN A 198 -19.94 -5.03 -11.60
CA ASN A 198 -20.90 -6.01 -12.13
C ASN A 198 -20.29 -7.42 -12.34
N GLY A 199 -19.49 -7.89 -11.39
CA GLY A 199 -18.87 -9.20 -11.44
C GLY A 199 -17.57 -9.29 -12.27
N THR A 200 -17.09 -8.18 -12.83
CA THR A 200 -15.85 -8.12 -13.63
C THR A 200 -14.81 -7.26 -12.93
N LEU A 201 -13.57 -7.74 -12.87
CA LEU A 201 -12.44 -6.94 -12.38
C LEU A 201 -12.11 -5.83 -13.37
N VAL A 202 -12.01 -4.62 -12.86
CA VAL A 202 -11.77 -3.41 -13.66
C VAL A 202 -10.72 -2.55 -12.96
N TRP A 203 -9.76 -2.06 -13.74
CA TRP A 203 -8.90 -0.97 -13.30
C TRP A 203 -9.68 0.34 -13.36
N THR A 204 -9.68 1.08 -12.26
CA THR A 204 -10.35 2.39 -12.15
C THR A 204 -9.35 3.45 -11.76
N ALA A 205 -9.46 4.63 -12.35
CA ALA A 205 -8.69 5.80 -11.96
C ALA A 205 -9.52 7.07 -12.11
N PRO A 206 -9.45 8.04 -11.19
CA PRO A 206 -10.12 9.31 -11.34
C PRO A 206 -9.42 10.18 -12.40
N ARG A 207 -10.19 10.96 -13.13
CA ARG A 207 -9.66 12.03 -14.01
C ARG A 207 -9.49 13.30 -13.20
N VAL A 208 -8.26 13.57 -12.83
CA VAL A 208 -7.92 14.71 -11.98
C VAL A 208 -7.31 15.86 -12.77
N PRO A 209 -7.47 17.12 -12.32
CA PRO A 209 -6.89 18.28 -13.00
C PRO A 209 -5.36 18.22 -13.03
N ASP A 210 -4.76 18.57 -14.18
CA ASP A 210 -3.32 18.73 -14.33
C ASP A 210 -2.94 20.22 -14.35
N GLY A 211 -2.33 20.69 -13.28
CA GLY A 211 -1.86 22.07 -13.13
C GLY A 211 -2.33 22.74 -11.84
N THR A 212 -1.48 23.60 -11.27
CA THR A 212 -1.66 24.18 -9.93
C THR A 212 -2.95 25.03 -9.80
N ILE A 213 -3.34 25.78 -10.82
CA ILE A 213 -4.56 26.58 -10.79
C ILE A 213 -5.78 25.68 -11.00
N LEU A 214 -5.67 24.68 -11.88
CA LEU A 214 -6.74 23.73 -12.17
C LEU A 214 -7.05 22.88 -10.94
N TYR A 215 -6.03 22.46 -10.21
CA TYR A 215 -6.16 21.78 -8.90
C TYR A 215 -7.06 22.56 -7.92
N LEU A 216 -6.97 23.89 -7.90
CA LEU A 216 -7.74 24.73 -6.99
C LEU A 216 -9.16 25.06 -7.49
N THR A 217 -9.44 24.92 -8.79
CA THR A 217 -10.66 25.44 -9.42
C THR A 217 -11.53 24.40 -10.09
N GLN A 218 -10.97 23.22 -10.38
CA GLN A 218 -11.71 22.14 -11.04
C GLN A 218 -12.00 20.99 -10.09
N LYS A 219 -12.96 20.16 -10.48
CA LYS A 219 -13.36 18.93 -9.81
C LYS A 219 -12.78 17.71 -10.53
N VAL A 220 -12.92 16.53 -9.92
CA VAL A 220 -12.69 15.26 -10.59
C VAL A 220 -13.74 15.08 -11.69
N LYS A 221 -13.29 14.86 -12.92
CA LYS A 221 -14.15 14.83 -14.13
C LYS A 221 -14.77 13.47 -14.42
N GLY A 222 -14.78 12.58 -13.46
CA GLY A 222 -15.25 11.21 -13.57
C GLY A 222 -14.14 10.19 -13.50
N LEU A 223 -14.43 8.96 -13.90
CA LEU A 223 -13.52 7.82 -13.82
C LEU A 223 -13.13 7.34 -15.22
N LEU A 224 -11.89 6.87 -15.33
CA LEU A 224 -11.41 6.03 -16.41
C LEU A 224 -11.47 4.57 -15.92
N LEU A 225 -11.91 3.69 -16.81
CA LEU A 225 -12.02 2.27 -16.51
C LEU A 225 -11.35 1.46 -17.63
N ALA A 226 -10.59 0.44 -17.26
CA ALA A 226 -10.06 -0.56 -18.18
C ALA A 226 -10.40 -1.96 -17.66
N ASP A 227 -10.91 -2.83 -18.53
CA ASP A 227 -11.24 -4.20 -18.16
C ASP A 227 -9.95 -4.94 -17.79
N ALA A 228 -9.84 -5.36 -16.53
CA ALA A 228 -8.64 -6.03 -16.04
C ALA A 228 -8.56 -7.50 -16.46
N THR A 229 -9.66 -8.07 -16.97
CA THR A 229 -9.77 -9.46 -17.43
C THR A 229 -9.46 -9.65 -18.91
N LYS A 230 -9.06 -8.56 -19.60
CA LYS A 230 -8.76 -8.55 -21.03
C LYS A 230 -7.42 -7.90 -21.31
N SER A 231 -6.77 -8.34 -22.36
CA SER A 231 -5.51 -7.78 -22.86
C SER A 231 -5.71 -6.57 -23.79
N ASP A 232 -6.92 -6.32 -24.27
CA ASP A 232 -7.23 -5.28 -25.24
C ASP A 232 -7.15 -3.86 -24.64
N ARG A 233 -7.07 -2.84 -25.53
CA ARG A 233 -6.98 -1.42 -25.14
C ARG A 233 -8.36 -0.77 -24.89
N THR A 234 -9.38 -1.57 -24.62
CA THR A 234 -10.74 -1.04 -24.42
C THR A 234 -10.83 -0.28 -23.11
N THR A 235 -10.96 1.04 -23.21
CA THR A 235 -11.17 1.91 -22.06
C THR A 235 -12.58 2.49 -22.09
N LYS A 236 -13.20 2.63 -20.92
CA LYS A 236 -14.50 3.26 -20.74
C LYS A 236 -14.35 4.52 -19.91
N LEU A 237 -15.23 5.48 -20.14
CA LEU A 237 -15.26 6.74 -19.42
C LEU A 237 -16.60 6.85 -18.69
N ALA A 238 -16.55 6.93 -17.36
CA ALA A 238 -17.67 7.40 -16.57
C ALA A 238 -17.54 8.92 -16.39
N THR A 239 -18.52 9.67 -16.87
CA THR A 239 -18.44 11.15 -17.00
C THR A 239 -18.97 11.91 -15.79
N ASP A 240 -19.40 11.22 -14.75
CA ASP A 240 -20.01 11.86 -13.58
C ASP A 240 -18.96 12.59 -12.74
N GLU A 241 -19.13 13.91 -12.61
CA GLU A 241 -18.22 14.73 -11.80
C GLU A 241 -18.34 14.37 -10.32
N LEU A 242 -17.19 14.17 -9.65
CA LEU A 242 -17.13 14.00 -8.22
C LEU A 242 -16.84 15.35 -7.56
N LYS A 243 -17.71 15.74 -6.63
CA LYS A 243 -17.55 16.99 -5.88
C LYS A 243 -16.34 16.95 -4.95
N ILE A 244 -16.09 15.79 -4.36
CA ILE A 244 -14.99 15.53 -3.44
C ILE A 244 -14.11 14.46 -4.08
N GLY A 245 -12.79 14.64 -4.04
CA GLY A 245 -11.86 13.68 -4.61
C GLY A 245 -10.42 13.92 -4.21
N GLU A 246 -9.56 13.07 -4.73
CA GLU A 246 -8.12 13.23 -4.59
C GLU A 246 -7.61 14.29 -5.59
N ASP A 247 -6.43 14.80 -5.36
CA ASP A 247 -5.76 15.76 -6.26
C ASP A 247 -6.62 16.96 -6.70
N ILE A 248 -7.53 17.42 -5.84
CA ILE A 248 -8.31 18.66 -6.06
C ILE A 248 -8.31 19.56 -4.84
N GLY A 249 -8.64 20.81 -5.04
CA GLY A 249 -8.50 21.96 -4.13
C GLY A 249 -8.83 21.74 -2.67
N ILE A 250 -8.45 22.68 -1.83
CA ILE A 250 -8.30 22.52 -0.38
C ILE A 250 -9.55 21.94 0.31
N PHE A 251 -10.74 22.49 0.04
CA PHE A 251 -11.97 22.11 0.75
C PHE A 251 -12.72 20.95 0.12
N ASP A 252 -12.48 20.71 -1.17
CA ASP A 252 -13.06 19.61 -1.92
C ASP A 252 -12.12 18.39 -1.95
N ASN A 253 -10.94 18.52 -1.31
CA ASN A 253 -9.99 17.43 -1.11
C ASN A 253 -10.57 16.39 -0.15
N ILE A 254 -10.47 15.11 -0.53
CA ILE A 254 -11.02 13.99 0.22
C ILE A 254 -10.43 13.88 1.62
N TYR A 255 -9.11 14.03 1.76
CA TYR A 255 -8.42 13.95 3.06
C TYR A 255 -8.80 15.11 3.97
N TRP A 256 -9.00 16.33 3.41
CA TRP A 256 -9.50 17.45 4.20
C TRP A 256 -10.89 17.16 4.76
N LYS A 257 -11.75 16.54 3.96
CA LYS A 257 -13.12 16.20 4.34
C LYS A 257 -13.14 15.08 5.39
N ILE A 258 -12.35 14.03 5.20
CA ILE A 258 -12.24 12.89 6.13
C ILE A 258 -11.70 13.35 7.47
N PHE A 259 -10.56 14.07 7.49
CA PHE A 259 -9.93 14.52 8.72
C PHE A 259 -10.72 15.62 9.44
N LYS A 260 -11.71 16.23 8.78
CA LYS A 260 -12.72 17.02 9.45
C LYS A 260 -13.73 16.15 10.22
N THR A 261 -14.03 14.98 9.71
CA THR A 261 -15.00 14.05 10.31
C THR A 261 -14.36 13.22 11.42
N ALA A 262 -13.15 12.72 11.19
CA ALA A 262 -12.35 11.96 12.14
C ALA A 262 -10.87 12.27 11.91
N TYR A 263 -10.17 12.79 12.93
CA TYR A 263 -8.78 13.25 12.77
C TYR A 263 -7.74 12.20 13.19
N PHE A 264 -8.02 11.44 14.25
CA PHE A 264 -7.09 10.44 14.80
C PHE A 264 -7.31 9.06 14.17
N ILE A 265 -7.19 9.01 12.85
CA ILE A 265 -7.32 7.80 12.04
C ILE A 265 -6.27 7.86 10.93
N ASP A 266 -5.82 6.72 10.43
CA ASP A 266 -5.23 6.62 9.10
C ASP A 266 -6.25 6.04 8.13
N VAL A 267 -5.99 6.17 6.86
CA VAL A 267 -6.84 5.67 5.78
C VAL A 267 -6.01 4.79 4.87
N GLY A 268 -6.59 3.66 4.46
CA GLY A 268 -6.02 2.83 3.40
C GLY A 268 -6.28 3.45 2.03
N ASP A 269 -5.84 2.74 0.97
CA ASP A 269 -5.98 3.18 -0.41
C ASP A 269 -7.43 3.53 -0.75
N VAL A 270 -7.60 4.72 -1.30
CA VAL A 270 -8.89 5.24 -1.76
C VAL A 270 -9.21 4.61 -3.11
N TYR A 271 -10.38 4.03 -3.26
CA TYR A 271 -10.78 3.43 -4.52
C TYR A 271 -12.24 3.73 -4.86
N TYR A 272 -12.59 3.48 -6.12
CA TYR A 272 -13.88 3.90 -6.68
C TYR A 272 -14.68 2.69 -7.13
N VAL A 273 -15.95 2.63 -6.70
CA VAL A 273 -16.90 1.56 -7.06
C VAL A 273 -18.07 2.17 -7.82
N GLN A 274 -18.47 1.54 -8.91
CA GLN A 274 -19.70 1.89 -9.60
C GLN A 274 -20.87 1.07 -9.04
N ASN A 275 -21.90 1.76 -8.54
CA ASN A 275 -23.11 1.15 -7.99
C ASN A 275 -24.36 1.76 -8.62
N ASN A 276 -25.13 0.97 -9.39
CA ASN A 276 -26.37 1.40 -10.04
C ASN A 276 -26.26 2.68 -10.89
N GLY A 277 -25.08 2.89 -11.52
CA GLY A 277 -24.80 4.09 -12.31
C GLY A 277 -24.16 5.23 -11.54
N ASP A 278 -24.22 5.23 -10.21
CA ASP A 278 -23.53 6.19 -9.35
C ASP A 278 -22.09 5.74 -9.04
N VAL A 279 -21.18 6.70 -8.89
CA VAL A 279 -19.81 6.46 -8.43
C VAL A 279 -19.75 6.67 -6.93
N LEU A 280 -19.29 5.66 -6.22
CA LEU A 280 -18.98 5.72 -4.80
C LEU A 280 -17.46 5.73 -4.60
N THR A 281 -16.98 6.60 -3.73
CA THR A 281 -15.58 6.60 -3.28
C THR A 281 -15.49 5.88 -1.94
N ILE A 282 -14.70 4.82 -1.89
CA ILE A 282 -14.51 3.99 -0.71
C ILE A 282 -13.16 4.31 -0.08
N ILE A 283 -13.17 4.48 1.24
CA ILE A 283 -11.98 4.84 2.01
C ILE A 283 -11.93 3.94 3.24
N PRO A 284 -11.05 2.94 3.25
CA PRO A 284 -10.82 2.10 4.43
C PRO A 284 -10.29 2.92 5.60
N ILE A 285 -10.73 2.62 6.82
CA ILE A 285 -10.38 3.35 8.03
C ILE A 285 -9.48 2.47 8.90
N ILE A 286 -8.32 3.00 9.25
CA ILE A 286 -7.40 2.41 10.20
C ILE A 286 -7.45 3.23 11.48
N GLN A 287 -7.79 2.59 12.60
CA GLN A 287 -7.73 3.18 13.92
C GLN A 287 -6.67 2.50 14.77
N TYR A 288 -6.37 3.11 15.91
CA TYR A 288 -5.34 2.65 16.81
C TYR A 288 -5.93 2.41 18.20
N ARG A 289 -5.61 1.28 18.81
CA ARG A 289 -5.90 0.99 20.21
C ARG A 289 -4.61 1.00 21.02
N PHE A 290 -4.68 1.52 22.23
CA PHE A 290 -3.53 1.56 23.12
C PHE A 290 -3.37 0.19 23.82
N GLU A 291 -2.25 -0.46 23.55
CA GLU A 291 -1.79 -1.68 24.25
C GLU A 291 -0.40 -1.39 24.80
N PHE A 292 -0.34 -1.15 26.12
CA PHE A 292 0.90 -0.67 26.74
C PHE A 292 2.14 -1.47 26.32
N PRO A 293 3.20 -0.84 25.84
CA PRO A 293 3.45 0.60 25.74
C PRO A 293 3.24 1.20 24.34
N VAL A 294 2.56 0.51 23.42
CA VAL A 294 2.42 0.87 21.99
C VAL A 294 0.97 1.09 21.56
N MET A 295 0.79 1.59 20.35
CA MET A 295 -0.51 1.71 19.69
C MET A 295 -0.60 0.67 18.58
N ILE A 296 -1.68 -0.14 18.59
CA ILE A 296 -1.90 -1.21 17.62
C ILE A 296 -2.90 -0.74 16.56
N PRO A 297 -2.52 -0.71 15.26
CA PRO A 297 -3.46 -0.37 14.20
C PRO A 297 -4.44 -1.52 13.97
N TYR A 298 -5.71 -1.19 13.69
CA TYR A 298 -6.75 -2.15 13.37
C TYR A 298 -7.75 -1.57 12.37
N PHE A 299 -8.44 -2.45 11.64
CA PHE A 299 -9.50 -2.08 10.71
C PHE A 299 -10.75 -1.60 11.46
N ALA A 300 -11.17 -0.37 11.20
CA ALA A 300 -12.28 0.27 11.90
C ALA A 300 -13.53 0.48 11.01
N GLY A 301 -13.54 -0.10 9.81
CA GLY A 301 -14.61 0.06 8.84
C GLY A 301 -14.23 0.94 7.66
N VAL A 302 -15.20 1.55 7.01
CA VAL A 302 -15.01 2.37 5.81
C VAL A 302 -15.80 3.66 5.88
N PHE A 303 -15.28 4.70 5.23
CA PHE A 303 -16.09 5.81 4.75
C PHE A 303 -16.51 5.54 3.31
N VAL A 304 -17.74 5.88 3.00
CA VAL A 304 -18.30 5.85 1.65
C VAL A 304 -18.77 7.25 1.31
N LEU A 305 -18.23 7.81 0.24
CA LEU A 305 -18.65 9.10 -0.28
C LEU A 305 -19.43 8.90 -1.58
N ASN A 306 -20.56 9.59 -1.70
CA ASN A 306 -21.30 9.68 -2.95
C ASN A 306 -20.74 10.83 -3.83
N GLN A 307 -21.21 10.94 -5.07
CA GLN A 307 -20.83 11.99 -6.02
C GLN A 307 -21.05 13.41 -5.49
N LYS A 308 -22.06 13.61 -4.59
CA LYS A 308 -22.36 14.90 -3.97
C LYS A 308 -21.41 15.25 -2.82
N GLY A 309 -20.51 14.31 -2.44
CA GLY A 309 -19.58 14.46 -1.34
C GLY A 309 -20.21 14.29 0.05
N GLU A 310 -21.34 13.58 0.15
CA GLU A 310 -21.92 13.16 1.41
C GLU A 310 -21.17 11.94 1.91
N ILE A 311 -20.77 11.94 3.20
CA ILE A 311 -20.02 10.88 3.83
C ILE A 311 -20.92 10.02 4.70
N SER A 312 -20.87 8.71 4.49
CA SER A 312 -21.41 7.70 5.39
C SER A 312 -20.26 6.87 5.98
N LYS A 313 -20.36 6.51 7.25
CA LYS A 313 -19.38 5.64 7.92
C LYS A 313 -20.05 4.30 8.24
N TYR A 314 -19.39 3.21 7.88
CA TYR A 314 -19.84 1.85 8.17
C TYR A 314 -18.80 1.11 8.99
N ALA A 315 -19.25 0.47 10.07
CA ALA A 315 -18.42 -0.41 10.89
C ALA A 315 -18.18 -1.76 10.17
N PRO A 316 -17.14 -2.52 10.54
CA PRO A 316 -16.81 -3.79 9.86
C PRO A 316 -17.96 -4.80 9.78
N ASP A 317 -18.83 -4.85 10.78
CA ASP A 317 -20.01 -5.74 10.82
C ASP A 317 -21.13 -5.32 9.87
N GLN A 318 -21.21 -4.04 9.51
CA GLN A 318 -22.22 -3.47 8.60
C GLN A 318 -21.83 -3.62 7.13
N ILE A 319 -20.53 -3.71 6.82
CA ILE A 319 -20.02 -3.69 5.44
C ILE A 319 -20.51 -4.91 4.65
N LYS A 320 -20.59 -6.08 5.26
CA LYS A 320 -21.02 -7.33 4.62
C LYS A 320 -22.45 -7.28 4.06
N ASP A 321 -23.30 -6.40 4.60
CA ASP A 321 -24.69 -6.26 4.20
C ASP A 321 -24.88 -5.26 3.04
N LEU A 322 -23.81 -4.59 2.60
CA LEU A 322 -23.83 -3.61 1.52
C LEU A 322 -23.49 -4.30 0.18
N GLU A 323 -24.42 -4.24 -0.76
CA GLU A 323 -24.34 -4.94 -2.04
C GLU A 323 -23.05 -4.63 -2.83
N TYR A 324 -22.60 -3.38 -2.82
CA TYR A 324 -21.40 -2.95 -3.52
C TYR A 324 -20.08 -3.44 -2.89
N PHE A 325 -20.11 -4.11 -1.73
CA PHE A 325 -18.97 -4.81 -1.16
C PHE A 325 -18.98 -6.32 -1.40
N LYS A 326 -20.02 -6.87 -2.00
CA LYS A 326 -20.15 -8.32 -2.20
C LYS A 326 -18.93 -8.94 -2.90
N ASP A 327 -18.39 -8.23 -3.89
CA ASP A 327 -17.22 -8.67 -4.67
C ASP A 327 -16.12 -7.61 -4.68
N ASN A 328 -16.08 -6.73 -3.67
CA ASN A 328 -15.08 -5.70 -3.48
C ASN A 328 -14.38 -5.85 -2.13
N ARG A 329 -13.25 -5.17 -1.98
CA ARG A 329 -12.49 -5.17 -0.75
C ARG A 329 -12.96 -4.07 0.20
N ALA A 330 -12.71 -4.25 1.50
CA ALA A 330 -12.85 -3.21 2.52
C ALA A 330 -11.63 -3.19 3.45
N TYR A 331 -11.04 -4.37 3.69
CA TYR A 331 -9.85 -4.51 4.55
C TYR A 331 -8.61 -3.97 3.84
N PRO A 332 -7.86 -3.02 4.46
CA PRO A 332 -6.70 -2.37 3.85
C PRO A 332 -5.54 -3.33 3.55
N GLU A 333 -4.88 -3.13 2.43
CA GLU A 333 -3.68 -3.88 2.02
C GLU A 333 -2.56 -3.78 3.06
N GLU A 334 -2.33 -2.58 3.59
CA GLU A 334 -1.27 -2.31 4.56
C GLU A 334 -1.45 -3.11 5.85
N LEU A 335 -2.71 -3.25 6.31
CA LEU A 335 -3.01 -4.09 7.47
C LEU A 335 -2.83 -5.56 7.14
N ALA A 336 -3.24 -6.04 5.97
CA ALA A 336 -3.01 -7.41 5.55
C ALA A 336 -1.51 -7.74 5.57
N ARG A 337 -0.69 -6.87 4.98
CA ARG A 337 0.77 -7.00 4.99
C ARG A 337 1.37 -6.97 6.39
N LEU A 338 0.92 -6.03 7.24
CA LEU A 338 1.41 -5.89 8.61
C LEU A 338 1.07 -7.12 9.45
N TYR A 339 -0.17 -7.61 9.39
CA TYR A 339 -0.63 -8.73 10.19
C TYR A 339 0.01 -10.06 9.77
N VAL A 340 0.24 -10.26 8.47
CA VAL A 340 1.02 -11.40 7.98
C VAL A 340 2.49 -11.27 8.37
N GLY A 341 3.10 -10.10 8.17
CA GLY A 341 4.50 -9.83 8.53
C GLY A 341 4.79 -10.02 10.01
N ALA A 342 3.81 -9.73 10.88
CA ALA A 342 3.91 -9.94 12.32
C ALA A 342 4.13 -11.41 12.71
N TYR A 343 3.70 -12.37 11.84
CA TYR A 343 3.86 -13.79 12.10
C TYR A 343 5.33 -14.21 12.32
N LYS A 344 6.31 -13.46 11.84
CA LYS A 344 7.74 -13.69 12.12
C LYS A 344 8.06 -13.73 13.63
N TYR A 345 7.21 -13.10 14.48
CA TYR A 345 7.32 -13.14 15.94
C TYR A 345 6.43 -14.20 16.60
N ASN A 346 5.83 -15.12 15.85
CA ASN A 346 4.93 -16.14 16.39
C ASN A 346 5.60 -16.97 17.51
N LYS A 347 6.89 -17.31 17.35
CA LYS A 347 7.69 -18.01 18.38
C LYS A 347 8.45 -17.07 19.33
N GLY A 348 8.09 -15.78 19.37
CA GLY A 348 8.65 -14.80 20.27
C GLY A 348 9.83 -14.01 19.71
N ILE A 349 10.14 -12.88 20.36
CA ILE A 349 11.17 -11.92 19.92
C ILE A 349 12.57 -12.55 19.93
N LEU A 350 12.91 -13.33 20.98
CA LEU A 350 14.22 -13.98 21.08
C LEU A 350 14.43 -15.02 19.97
N ASN A 351 13.34 -15.73 19.58
CA ASN A 351 13.41 -16.63 18.44
C ASN A 351 13.71 -15.85 17.14
N ALA A 352 12.98 -14.77 16.91
CA ALA A 352 13.14 -13.96 15.70
C ALA A 352 14.53 -13.30 15.60
N TRP A 353 15.22 -13.02 16.72
CA TRP A 353 16.51 -12.35 16.70
C TRP A 353 17.72 -13.30 16.70
N PHE A 354 17.58 -14.51 17.26
CA PHE A 354 18.75 -15.36 17.53
C PHE A 354 18.62 -16.80 17.03
N LEU A 355 17.39 -17.31 16.89
CA LEU A 355 17.20 -18.74 16.57
C LEU A 355 16.61 -18.95 15.18
N HIS A 356 15.80 -18.03 14.71
CA HIS A 356 15.12 -17.99 13.41
C HIS A 356 14.28 -19.23 13.07
N LYS A 357 13.86 -20.00 14.11
CA LYS A 357 13.11 -21.23 13.93
C LYS A 357 11.69 -20.93 13.44
N ASP A 358 11.29 -21.48 12.29
CA ASP A 358 9.99 -21.25 11.61
C ASP A 358 9.66 -19.76 11.41
N GLN A 359 10.69 -18.94 11.28
CA GLN A 359 10.55 -17.53 10.98
C GLN A 359 10.30 -17.35 9.50
N ILE A 360 9.37 -16.48 9.18
CA ILE A 360 9.01 -16.13 7.81
C ILE A 360 9.52 -14.74 7.44
N GLU A 361 9.71 -14.56 6.13
CA GLU A 361 9.80 -13.27 5.46
C GLU A 361 8.78 -13.23 4.33
N ILE A 362 8.14 -12.06 4.12
CA ILE A 362 7.27 -11.90 2.94
C ILE A 362 8.17 -11.93 1.71
N SER A 363 7.88 -12.84 0.78
CA SER A 363 8.69 -12.99 -0.43
C SER A 363 8.74 -11.70 -1.23
N ASP A 364 9.92 -11.33 -1.70
CA ASP A 364 10.06 -10.23 -2.66
C ASP A 364 9.40 -10.59 -3.99
N VAL A 365 9.02 -9.57 -4.76
CA VAL A 365 8.42 -9.74 -6.08
C VAL A 365 9.26 -9.00 -7.11
N TYR A 366 9.53 -9.65 -8.23
CA TYR A 366 10.23 -9.04 -9.33
C TYR A 366 9.39 -7.94 -9.99
N GLY A 367 10.03 -6.80 -10.24
CA GLY A 367 9.36 -5.62 -10.81
C GLY A 367 8.87 -4.65 -9.74
N GLN A 368 8.41 -3.48 -10.17
CA GLN A 368 8.06 -2.39 -9.25
C GLN A 368 6.56 -2.06 -9.24
N ALA A 369 5.79 -2.56 -10.21
CA ALA A 369 4.43 -2.11 -10.43
C ALA A 369 3.42 -2.62 -9.39
N ASN A 370 3.69 -3.77 -8.77
CA ASN A 370 2.82 -4.31 -7.73
C ASN A 370 3.64 -5.17 -6.76
N LYS A 371 3.42 -4.98 -5.47
CA LYS A 371 4.08 -5.74 -4.39
C LYS A 371 3.04 -6.59 -3.68
N GLN A 372 3.50 -7.59 -2.91
CA GLN A 372 2.61 -8.36 -2.04
C GLN A 372 2.05 -7.47 -0.90
N PRO A 373 0.79 -7.73 -0.48
CA PRO A 373 -0.12 -8.79 -0.91
C PRO A 373 -0.73 -8.53 -2.29
N PHE A 374 -1.20 -9.59 -2.95
CA PHE A 374 -1.98 -9.49 -4.19
C PHE A 374 -3.45 -9.77 -3.93
N LEU A 375 -4.33 -8.93 -4.47
CA LEU A 375 -5.77 -9.18 -4.44
C LEU A 375 -6.12 -10.27 -5.45
N MET A 376 -6.67 -11.37 -4.96
CA MET A 376 -7.04 -12.53 -5.75
C MET A 376 -8.53 -12.85 -5.57
N PRO A 377 -9.33 -12.85 -6.64
CA PRO A 377 -10.68 -13.39 -6.60
C PRO A 377 -10.62 -14.91 -6.53
N THR A 378 -11.25 -15.46 -5.50
CA THR A 378 -11.33 -16.90 -5.28
C THR A 378 -12.78 -17.37 -5.28
N THR A 379 -12.98 -18.69 -5.30
CA THR A 379 -14.30 -19.29 -5.13
C THR A 379 -14.95 -18.97 -3.77
N GLU A 380 -14.15 -18.51 -2.81
CA GLU A 380 -14.60 -18.10 -1.47
C GLU A 380 -14.67 -16.57 -1.28
N GLY A 381 -14.60 -15.78 -2.35
CA GLY A 381 -14.57 -14.32 -2.35
C GLY A 381 -13.16 -13.74 -2.56
N LEU A 382 -13.04 -12.43 -2.39
CA LEU A 382 -11.75 -11.74 -2.54
C LEU A 382 -10.83 -12.02 -1.36
N LYS A 383 -9.58 -12.37 -1.65
CA LYS A 383 -8.53 -12.59 -0.66
C LYS A 383 -7.28 -11.78 -1.01
N TRP A 384 -6.63 -11.22 0.00
CA TRP A 384 -5.25 -10.79 -0.10
C TRP A 384 -4.37 -12.01 0.08
N ILE A 385 -3.62 -12.41 -0.96
CA ILE A 385 -2.68 -13.53 -0.89
C ILE A 385 -1.26 -13.02 -0.64
N VAL A 386 -0.58 -13.66 0.30
CA VAL A 386 0.81 -13.38 0.67
C VAL A 386 1.59 -14.68 0.69
N ALA A 387 2.54 -14.81 -0.21
CA ALA A 387 3.53 -15.88 -0.17
C ALA A 387 4.71 -15.47 0.72
N THR A 388 5.19 -16.39 1.54
CA THR A 388 6.31 -16.14 2.45
C THR A 388 7.40 -17.19 2.28
N GLU A 389 8.64 -16.78 2.50
CA GLU A 389 9.84 -17.60 2.46
C GLU A 389 10.38 -17.83 3.87
N PRO A 390 11.15 -18.89 4.13
CA PRO A 390 11.91 -19.01 5.37
C PRO A 390 12.89 -17.83 5.51
N TYR A 391 13.17 -17.42 6.74
CA TYR A 391 14.16 -16.39 7.01
C TYR A 391 15.53 -16.77 6.44
N GLY A 392 16.16 -15.84 5.72
CA GLY A 392 17.49 -15.99 5.13
C GLY A 392 17.48 -16.14 3.60
N GLU A 393 18.56 -16.68 3.05
CA GLU A 393 18.71 -16.84 1.59
C GLU A 393 17.93 -18.07 1.06
N SER A 394 16.61 -17.96 1.03
CA SER A 394 15.71 -18.99 0.46
C SER A 394 14.83 -18.34 -0.61
N TYR A 395 14.55 -19.10 -1.69
CA TYR A 395 13.66 -18.69 -2.76
C TYR A 395 12.45 -19.64 -2.88
N GLY A 396 12.23 -20.45 -1.85
CA GLY A 396 11.11 -21.38 -1.78
C GLY A 396 9.97 -20.81 -0.95
N VAL A 397 8.74 -20.99 -1.41
CA VAL A 397 7.56 -20.64 -0.61
C VAL A 397 7.47 -21.59 0.59
N PHE A 398 7.30 -21.02 1.79
CA PHE A 398 7.23 -21.78 3.04
C PHE A 398 5.80 -21.80 3.60
N LYS A 399 5.14 -20.67 3.60
CA LYS A 399 3.75 -20.53 4.00
C LYS A 399 3.03 -19.57 3.05
N ILE A 400 1.75 -19.80 2.87
CA ILE A 400 0.87 -18.93 2.11
C ILE A 400 -0.24 -18.45 3.03
N PHE A 401 -0.40 -17.15 3.12
CA PHE A 401 -1.46 -16.51 3.89
C PHE A 401 -2.52 -15.97 2.97
N LEU A 402 -3.78 -16.22 3.32
CA LEU A 402 -4.95 -15.65 2.68
C LEU A 402 -5.66 -14.76 3.70
N VAL A 403 -5.68 -13.47 3.46
CA VAL A 403 -6.41 -12.52 4.29
C VAL A 403 -7.70 -12.16 3.59
N ASP A 404 -8.82 -12.39 4.22
CA ASP A 404 -10.13 -12.03 3.69
C ASP A 404 -10.20 -10.52 3.44
N ALA A 405 -10.40 -10.13 2.18
CA ALA A 405 -10.32 -8.74 1.76
C ALA A 405 -11.51 -7.87 2.25
N LEU A 406 -12.52 -8.49 2.86
CA LEU A 406 -13.65 -7.79 3.47
C LEU A 406 -13.49 -7.65 4.99
N THR A 407 -13.08 -8.73 5.66
CA THR A 407 -13.10 -8.85 7.12
C THR A 407 -11.74 -8.85 7.80
N GLY A 408 -10.67 -9.17 7.05
CA GLY A 408 -9.32 -9.32 7.60
C GLY A 408 -9.06 -10.66 8.29
N LYS A 409 -9.98 -11.65 8.19
CA LYS A 409 -9.74 -13.01 8.70
C LYS A 409 -8.55 -13.64 7.96
N ILE A 410 -7.65 -14.30 8.70
CA ILE A 410 -6.42 -14.86 8.14
C ILE A 410 -6.49 -16.38 8.14
N ASP A 411 -6.39 -16.96 6.97
CA ASP A 411 -6.18 -18.39 6.75
C ASP A 411 -4.72 -18.62 6.31
N MET A 412 -4.10 -19.71 6.72
CA MET A 412 -2.69 -20.00 6.48
C MET A 412 -2.52 -21.45 6.04
N MET A 413 -1.91 -21.63 4.87
CA MET A 413 -1.43 -22.93 4.41
C MET A 413 0.06 -23.05 4.73
N GLU A 414 0.44 -24.13 5.40
CA GLU A 414 1.82 -24.49 5.71
C GLU A 414 2.25 -25.64 4.81
N LEU A 415 3.34 -25.45 4.09
CA LEU A 415 3.90 -26.49 3.23
C LEU A 415 4.76 -27.45 4.03
N ASN A 416 4.74 -28.74 3.68
CA ASN A 416 5.66 -29.70 4.26
C ASN A 416 7.09 -29.48 3.75
N GLU A 417 8.07 -29.95 4.48
CA GLU A 417 9.50 -29.82 4.11
C GLU A 417 9.82 -30.43 2.72
N ASP A 418 9.07 -31.45 2.32
CA ASP A 418 9.22 -32.11 1.02
C ASP A 418 8.46 -31.39 -0.13
N ASP A 419 7.50 -30.51 0.19
CA ASP A 419 6.65 -29.81 -0.78
C ASP A 419 7.19 -28.39 -1.06
N THR A 420 8.39 -28.30 -1.63
CA THR A 420 8.99 -27.01 -1.94
C THR A 420 8.35 -26.38 -3.17
N LEU A 421 7.68 -25.23 -3.00
CA LEU A 421 7.19 -24.40 -4.10
C LEU A 421 8.20 -23.30 -4.43
N THR A 422 8.40 -23.04 -5.71
CA THR A 422 9.31 -21.96 -6.15
C THR A 422 8.64 -20.61 -5.93
N GLY A 423 9.36 -19.67 -5.32
CA GLY A 423 8.91 -18.32 -5.03
C GLY A 423 8.97 -17.35 -6.22
N PRO A 424 8.34 -16.16 -6.08
CA PRO A 424 8.09 -15.24 -7.20
C PRO A 424 9.35 -14.59 -7.78
N VAL A 425 10.44 -14.53 -7.04
CA VAL A 425 11.71 -13.98 -7.55
C VAL A 425 12.38 -14.97 -8.51
N LYS A 426 12.44 -16.25 -8.12
CA LYS A 426 13.17 -17.28 -8.86
C LYS A 426 12.48 -17.69 -10.16
N ILE A 427 11.15 -17.67 -10.18
CA ILE A 427 10.37 -18.06 -11.37
C ILE A 427 10.68 -17.20 -12.60
N VAL A 428 11.03 -15.94 -12.41
CA VAL A 428 11.43 -15.03 -13.50
C VAL A 428 12.62 -15.58 -14.30
N SER A 429 13.52 -16.29 -13.63
CA SER A 429 14.66 -16.91 -14.28
C SER A 429 14.25 -18.08 -15.18
N TYR A 430 13.23 -18.83 -14.80
CA TYR A 430 12.69 -19.91 -15.64
C TYR A 430 11.99 -19.36 -16.89
N VAL A 431 11.21 -18.28 -16.75
CA VAL A 431 10.61 -17.59 -17.89
C VAL A 431 11.69 -17.07 -18.86
N ARG A 432 12.72 -16.42 -18.36
CA ARG A 432 13.82 -15.94 -19.22
C ARG A 432 14.55 -17.07 -19.93
N LYS A 433 14.69 -18.21 -19.30
CA LYS A 433 15.30 -19.41 -19.89
C LYS A 433 14.42 -19.98 -21.01
N GLU A 434 13.10 -19.99 -20.82
CA GLU A 434 12.13 -20.51 -21.81
C GLU A 434 12.03 -19.61 -23.06
N PHE A 435 12.26 -18.31 -22.89
CA PHE A 435 12.20 -17.35 -23.98
C PHE A 435 13.58 -16.77 -24.35
N PRO A 436 14.54 -17.57 -24.84
CA PRO A 436 15.89 -17.11 -25.15
C PRO A 436 15.98 -16.13 -26.33
N ARG A 437 14.94 -16.09 -27.17
CA ARG A 437 14.87 -15.20 -28.34
C ARG A 437 14.35 -13.81 -28.00
N ILE A 438 13.77 -13.61 -26.80
CA ILE A 438 13.29 -12.28 -26.38
C ILE A 438 14.48 -11.40 -26.00
N ASN A 439 14.49 -10.19 -26.55
CA ASN A 439 15.45 -9.17 -26.13
C ASN A 439 15.00 -8.52 -24.82
N TRP A 440 15.54 -8.98 -23.71
CA TRP A 440 15.22 -8.49 -22.37
C TRP A 440 15.70 -7.07 -22.05
N GLN A 441 16.35 -6.38 -23.01
CA GLN A 441 16.64 -4.93 -22.91
C GLN A 441 15.43 -4.08 -23.35
N THR A 442 14.58 -4.63 -24.23
CA THR A 442 13.40 -3.95 -24.78
C THR A 442 12.10 -4.59 -24.35
N ALA A 443 12.16 -5.67 -23.58
CA ALA A 443 11.02 -6.35 -22.98
C ALA A 443 11.20 -6.49 -21.47
N THR A 444 10.10 -6.52 -20.74
CA THR A 444 10.08 -6.69 -19.28
C THR A 444 9.04 -7.70 -18.86
N ILE A 445 9.30 -8.34 -17.72
CA ILE A 445 8.34 -9.22 -17.04
C ILE A 445 7.67 -8.40 -15.95
N LEU A 446 6.35 -8.40 -15.96
CA LEU A 446 5.52 -7.67 -15.01
C LEU A 446 4.77 -8.60 -14.08
N GLU A 447 4.69 -8.21 -12.83
CA GLU A 447 3.76 -8.67 -11.81
C GLU A 447 3.66 -10.20 -11.70
N PRO A 448 4.69 -10.92 -11.23
CA PRO A 448 4.52 -12.31 -10.81
C PRO A 448 3.44 -12.41 -9.73
N ARG A 449 2.27 -12.91 -10.10
CA ARG A 449 1.08 -13.01 -9.24
C ARG A 449 0.71 -14.47 -9.02
N PRO A 450 0.34 -14.85 -7.79
CA PRO A 450 -0.10 -16.22 -7.50
C PRO A 450 -1.52 -16.44 -8.02
N TYR A 451 -1.74 -17.59 -8.63
CA TYR A 451 -3.04 -18.13 -9.02
C TYR A 451 -3.15 -19.58 -8.60
N VAL A 452 -4.32 -19.98 -8.18
CA VAL A 452 -4.61 -21.37 -7.84
C VAL A 452 -5.51 -21.95 -8.91
N VAL A 453 -5.05 -23.02 -9.56
CA VAL A 453 -5.77 -23.73 -10.62
C VAL A 453 -5.81 -25.19 -10.25
N GLN A 454 -7.00 -25.75 -10.03
CA GLN A 454 -7.21 -27.12 -9.57
C GLN A 454 -6.35 -27.49 -8.34
N GLY A 455 -6.33 -26.61 -7.35
CA GLY A 455 -5.60 -26.78 -6.11
C GLY A 455 -4.07 -26.61 -6.22
N LYS A 456 -3.53 -26.27 -7.39
CA LYS A 456 -2.09 -26.04 -7.60
C LYS A 456 -1.78 -24.56 -7.72
N LEU A 457 -0.68 -24.15 -7.10
CA LEU A 457 -0.18 -22.79 -7.20
C LEU A 457 0.61 -22.58 -8.49
N TYR A 458 0.22 -21.56 -9.24
CA TYR A 458 0.93 -21.04 -10.40
C TYR A 458 1.30 -19.59 -10.17
N TRP A 459 2.42 -19.17 -10.74
CA TRP A 459 2.77 -17.78 -10.85
C TRP A 459 2.47 -17.28 -12.26
N MET A 460 1.49 -16.39 -12.35
CA MET A 460 1.15 -15.71 -13.60
C MET A 460 1.94 -14.42 -13.71
N MET A 461 2.50 -14.15 -14.88
CA MET A 461 3.19 -12.90 -15.19
C MET A 461 2.96 -12.50 -16.64
N SER A 462 3.16 -11.22 -16.94
CA SER A 462 3.02 -10.70 -18.30
C SER A 462 4.38 -10.30 -18.85
N ILE A 463 4.67 -10.71 -20.07
CA ILE A 463 5.82 -10.22 -20.84
C ILE A 463 5.32 -9.07 -21.72
N THR A 464 5.91 -7.89 -21.57
CA THR A 464 5.50 -6.66 -22.25
C THR A 464 6.71 -5.96 -22.86
N PRO A 465 6.53 -5.15 -23.92
CA PRO A 465 7.54 -4.16 -24.31
C PRO A 465 7.84 -3.20 -23.16
N SER A 466 9.05 -2.65 -23.12
CA SER A 466 9.49 -1.75 -22.03
C SER A 466 8.71 -0.43 -21.96
N ASP A 467 7.97 -0.06 -23.01
CA ASP A 467 7.08 1.10 -23.06
C ASP A 467 5.64 0.78 -22.61
N TYR A 468 5.38 -0.48 -22.23
CA TYR A 468 4.06 -0.97 -21.77
C TYR A 468 2.93 -0.79 -22.81
N ALA A 469 3.27 -0.83 -24.10
CA ALA A 469 2.30 -0.61 -25.18
C ALA A 469 1.28 -1.75 -25.34
N GLY A 470 1.51 -2.89 -24.73
CA GLY A 470 0.62 -4.07 -24.74
C GLY A 470 1.24 -5.27 -24.05
N ILE A 471 0.54 -6.40 -24.09
CA ILE A 471 1.00 -7.69 -23.56
C ILE A 471 1.44 -8.53 -24.76
N SER A 472 2.68 -9.02 -24.74
CA SER A 472 3.19 -9.94 -25.77
C SER A 472 2.83 -11.39 -25.43
N TYR A 473 2.99 -11.78 -24.16
CA TYR A 473 2.64 -13.08 -23.63
C TYR A 473 2.15 -12.97 -22.20
N THR A 474 1.17 -13.78 -21.86
CA THR A 474 0.84 -14.11 -20.47
C THR A 474 1.42 -15.49 -20.18
N VAL A 475 2.18 -15.59 -19.10
CA VAL A 475 2.92 -16.81 -18.76
C VAL A 475 2.49 -17.29 -17.39
N PHE A 476 2.18 -18.59 -17.29
CA PHE A 476 1.98 -19.28 -16.01
C PHE A 476 3.17 -20.20 -15.76
N VAL A 477 3.69 -20.15 -14.55
CA VAL A 477 4.77 -21.05 -14.10
C VAL A 477 4.24 -21.90 -12.95
N ASP A 478 4.22 -23.19 -13.13
CA ASP A 478 3.89 -24.15 -12.07
C ASP A 478 4.95 -24.04 -10.95
N SER A 479 4.52 -23.68 -9.75
CA SER A 479 5.42 -23.48 -8.62
C SER A 479 6.10 -24.75 -8.13
N THR A 480 5.58 -25.93 -8.47
CA THR A 480 6.10 -27.23 -8.04
C THR A 480 7.23 -27.73 -8.94
N ASN A 481 7.00 -27.70 -10.27
CA ASN A 481 7.92 -28.30 -11.25
C ASN A 481 8.62 -27.28 -12.15
N ASN A 482 8.26 -26.01 -12.03
CA ASN A 482 8.77 -24.87 -12.81
C ASN A 482 8.46 -24.94 -14.32
N ASN A 483 7.48 -25.72 -14.71
CA ASN A 483 7.02 -25.73 -16.09
C ASN A 483 6.41 -24.37 -16.45
N VAL A 484 6.82 -23.85 -17.60
CA VAL A 484 6.41 -22.54 -18.12
C VAL A 484 5.37 -22.76 -19.22
N ILE A 485 4.20 -22.17 -19.05
CA ILE A 485 3.09 -22.24 -19.98
C ILE A 485 2.85 -20.83 -20.51
N ALA A 486 3.03 -20.62 -21.81
CA ALA A 486 2.79 -19.34 -22.46
C ALA A 486 1.44 -19.33 -23.15
N MET A 487 0.72 -18.23 -23.01
CA MET A 487 -0.59 -18.01 -23.63
C MET A 487 -0.62 -16.63 -24.28
N GLN A 488 -1.30 -16.53 -25.40
CA GLN A 488 -1.39 -15.28 -26.17
C GLN A 488 -2.80 -14.71 -26.19
N THR A 489 -3.81 -15.55 -26.05
CA THR A 489 -5.21 -15.13 -26.11
C THR A 489 -5.86 -15.11 -24.72
N ASP A 490 -6.79 -14.20 -24.52
CA ASP A 490 -7.57 -14.08 -23.28
C ASP A 490 -8.39 -15.36 -23.03
N GLU A 491 -8.84 -16.02 -24.10
CA GLU A 491 -9.63 -17.25 -24.04
C GLU A 491 -8.80 -18.42 -23.50
N GLU A 492 -7.57 -18.61 -23.99
CA GLU A 492 -6.63 -19.61 -23.47
C GLU A 492 -6.39 -19.43 -21.97
N ILE A 493 -6.15 -18.17 -21.56
CA ILE A 493 -5.89 -17.80 -20.16
C ILE A 493 -7.11 -18.13 -19.29
N MET A 494 -8.30 -17.71 -19.73
CA MET A 494 -9.54 -17.95 -19.00
C MET A 494 -9.88 -19.44 -18.90
N ASN A 495 -9.70 -20.20 -19.99
CA ASN A 495 -9.91 -21.64 -19.99
C ASN A 495 -8.93 -22.36 -19.08
N PHE A 496 -7.67 -21.97 -19.08
CA PHE A 496 -6.68 -22.56 -18.19
C PHE A 496 -7.03 -22.31 -16.71
N VAL A 497 -7.32 -21.07 -16.33
CA VAL A 497 -7.63 -20.75 -14.93
C VAL A 497 -8.92 -21.43 -14.46
N LYS A 498 -9.93 -21.52 -15.33
CA LYS A 498 -11.22 -22.09 -14.99
C LYS A 498 -11.24 -23.63 -14.99
N ASN A 499 -10.60 -24.25 -15.99
CA ASN A 499 -10.74 -25.68 -16.27
C ASN A 499 -9.42 -26.45 -16.11
N GLY A 500 -8.29 -25.78 -15.91
CA GLY A 500 -6.96 -26.41 -15.90
C GLY A 500 -6.53 -27.00 -17.25
N VAL A 501 -7.26 -26.68 -18.33
CA VAL A 501 -7.03 -27.26 -19.66
C VAL A 501 -6.30 -26.25 -20.52
N ILE A 502 -5.24 -26.70 -21.18
CA ILE A 502 -4.52 -25.95 -22.21
C ILE A 502 -5.08 -26.39 -23.55
N GLU A 503 -5.98 -25.62 -24.14
CA GLU A 503 -6.36 -25.80 -25.55
C GLU A 503 -5.28 -25.14 -26.41
N ILE A 504 -4.47 -25.93 -27.08
CA ILE A 504 -3.50 -25.45 -28.05
C ILE A 504 -4.30 -25.14 -29.32
N SER A 505 -4.52 -23.87 -29.62
CA SER A 505 -5.04 -23.45 -30.92
C SER A 505 -4.05 -23.85 -32.02
N GLU A 506 -4.50 -24.62 -32.98
CA GLU A 506 -3.66 -25.14 -34.08
C GLU A 506 -3.19 -24.08 -35.10
N GLU A 507 -3.34 -22.78 -34.81
CA GLU A 507 -3.14 -21.69 -35.79
C GLU A 507 -1.86 -20.86 -35.64
N ASP A 508 -0.78 -21.39 -35.07
CA ASP A 508 0.55 -20.76 -35.31
C ASP A 508 1.67 -21.82 -35.12
N GLU A 509 1.89 -22.63 -36.15
CA GLU A 509 3.05 -23.51 -36.24
C GLU A 509 4.34 -22.71 -36.48
N GLY A 510 4.97 -22.31 -35.39
CA GLY A 510 6.41 -22.35 -35.33
C GLY A 510 6.79 -23.83 -34.99
N GLU A 511 7.12 -24.57 -35.97
CA GLU A 511 7.20 -26.07 -36.04
C GLU A 511 7.98 -26.79 -34.94
N GLU A 512 8.66 -26.15 -33.99
CA GLU A 512 9.52 -26.82 -33.02
C GLU A 512 8.95 -26.98 -31.60
N THR A 513 7.99 -26.13 -31.16
CA THR A 513 7.52 -26.16 -29.77
C THR A 513 6.31 -27.09 -29.58
N SER A 514 5.46 -27.22 -30.60
CA SER A 514 4.27 -28.08 -30.56
C SER A 514 4.62 -29.58 -30.60
N VAL A 515 5.68 -29.94 -31.33
CA VAL A 515 6.19 -31.33 -31.42
C VAL A 515 6.70 -31.81 -30.06
N THR A 516 7.45 -30.96 -29.34
CA THR A 516 8.05 -31.31 -28.04
C THR A 516 6.99 -31.49 -26.94
N ILE A 517 5.91 -30.74 -26.97
CA ILE A 517 4.83 -30.84 -25.96
C ILE A 517 3.95 -32.08 -26.26
N LYS A 518 3.58 -32.32 -27.52
CA LYS A 518 2.85 -33.53 -27.91
C LYS A 518 3.65 -34.79 -27.59
N GLU A 519 4.94 -34.83 -27.87
CA GLU A 519 5.80 -35.98 -27.58
C GLU A 519 5.91 -36.21 -26.06
N LYS A 520 6.17 -35.19 -25.26
CA LYS A 520 6.23 -35.33 -23.79
C LYS A 520 4.88 -35.71 -23.17
N THR A 521 3.78 -35.22 -23.72
CA THR A 521 2.44 -35.58 -23.23
C THR A 521 2.10 -37.03 -23.63
N GLN A 522 2.44 -37.49 -24.83
CA GLN A 522 2.27 -38.88 -25.25
C GLN A 522 3.18 -39.84 -24.47
N GLU A 523 4.42 -39.46 -24.18
CA GLU A 523 5.30 -40.23 -23.29
C GLU A 523 4.70 -40.39 -21.88
N LYS A 524 4.21 -39.31 -21.27
CA LYS A 524 3.57 -39.40 -19.96
C LYS A 524 2.28 -40.22 -19.95
N ILE A 525 1.45 -40.12 -20.99
CA ILE A 525 0.25 -40.95 -21.13
C ILE A 525 0.66 -42.42 -21.18
N LYS A 526 1.68 -42.76 -21.96
CA LYS A 526 2.19 -44.13 -22.09
C LYS A 526 2.81 -44.68 -20.80
N GLU A 527 3.46 -43.81 -20.03
CA GLU A 527 3.99 -44.14 -18.70
C GLU A 527 2.86 -44.44 -17.70
N ILE A 528 1.83 -43.61 -17.68
CA ILE A 528 0.63 -43.79 -16.83
C ILE A 528 -0.12 -45.07 -17.23
N GLU A 529 -0.27 -45.37 -18.54
CA GLU A 529 -0.90 -46.58 -19.01
C GLU A 529 -0.12 -47.85 -18.60
N ASN A 530 1.22 -47.79 -18.62
CA ASN A 530 2.07 -48.87 -18.13
C ASN A 530 1.94 -49.09 -16.62
N GLN A 531 1.96 -48.01 -15.83
CA GLN A 531 1.75 -48.08 -14.38
C GLN A 531 0.36 -48.65 -14.03
N LEU A 532 -0.67 -48.24 -14.78
CA LEU A 532 -2.04 -48.76 -14.61
C LEU A 532 -2.14 -50.25 -14.95
N LYS A 533 -1.37 -50.69 -15.92
CA LYS A 533 -1.29 -52.12 -16.30
C LYS A 533 -0.59 -52.95 -15.24
N GLU A 534 0.55 -52.47 -14.70
CA GLU A 534 1.25 -53.11 -13.59
C GLU A 534 0.37 -53.19 -12.34
N LEU A 535 -0.37 -52.12 -12.02
CA LEU A 535 -1.29 -52.10 -10.89
C LEU A 535 -2.44 -53.10 -11.05
N LYS A 536 -2.98 -53.25 -12.27
CA LYS A 536 -4.00 -54.25 -12.58
C LYS A 536 -3.46 -55.67 -12.48
N GLU A 537 -2.22 -55.92 -12.90
CA GLU A 537 -1.57 -57.21 -12.76
C GLU A 537 -1.30 -57.58 -11.29
N LEU A 538 -0.92 -56.58 -10.47
CA LEU A 538 -0.75 -56.78 -9.03
C LEU A 538 -2.07 -57.02 -8.28
N LEU A 539 -3.16 -56.39 -8.70
CA LEU A 539 -4.49 -56.58 -8.13
C LEU A 539 -5.13 -57.90 -8.59
N GLY A 540 -4.78 -58.41 -9.80
CA GLY A 540 -5.26 -59.68 -10.30
C GLY A 540 -4.48 -60.93 -9.79
N GLN A 541 -3.44 -60.73 -8.97
CA GLN A 541 -2.70 -61.81 -8.29
C GLN A 541 -3.12 -62.01 -6.82
N GLN A 542 -4.18 -61.35 -6.35
CA GLN A 542 -4.72 -61.46 -4.99
C GLN A 542 -6.04 -62.26 -4.89
N ASP A 543 -6.40 -63.03 -5.91
CA ASP A 543 -7.50 -64.02 -5.82
C ASP A 543 -6.98 -65.46 -5.73
#